data_25d8437ef0d53a52e6c64e8a2a1eb86d
#
_entry.id   25d8437ef0d53a52e6c64e8a2a1eb86d
#
_cell.length_a   1.000
_cell.length_b   1.000
_cell.length_c   1.000
_cell.angle_alpha   90.00
_cell.angle_beta   90.00
_cell.angle_gamma   90.00
#
_symmetry.space_group_name_H-M   'P 1'
#
loop_
_entity.id
_entity.type
_entity.pdbx_description
1 polymer ?
#
loop_
_entity_poly.entity_id
_entity_poly.type
_entity_poly.pdbx_seq_one_letter_code
_entity_poly.pdbx_strand_id
1 'polypeptide(L)'
;MTTLAVRHTVQDFDSWKAGFVAHDAGRRSHGATGYRVLHDGNVVLALIDFPDATSAKAFETDPSLRQAMDAAGVVGTPDISIWSEAYEEQY
;
A
#
# COMPACT_ATOMS: atom_id res chain seq x y z
N MET A 1 -7.23 -1.35 14.74
CA MET A 1 -6.54 -1.62 13.46
C MET A 1 -6.57 -0.39 12.58
N THR A 2 -5.50 -0.12 11.92
CA THR A 2 -5.36 1.03 11.03
C THR A 2 -5.05 0.53 9.62
N THR A 3 -5.65 1.13 8.61
CA THR A 3 -5.42 0.77 7.21
C THR A 3 -4.82 1.96 6.46
N LEU A 4 -3.71 1.73 5.78
CA LEU A 4 -3.15 2.66 4.83
C LEU A 4 -3.73 2.35 3.46
N ALA A 5 -4.41 3.31 2.86
CA ALA A 5 -4.99 3.17 1.52
C ALA A 5 -4.11 3.92 0.52
N VAL A 6 -3.62 3.20 -0.49
CA VAL A 6 -2.80 3.78 -1.56
C VAL A 6 -3.52 3.55 -2.88
N ARG A 7 -3.99 4.63 -3.51
CA ARG A 7 -4.63 4.59 -4.81
C ARG A 7 -3.71 5.25 -5.82
N HIS A 8 -3.39 4.52 -6.89
CA HIS A 8 -2.51 5.06 -7.94
C HIS A 8 -2.77 4.37 -9.27
N THR A 9 -2.28 4.99 -10.33
CA THR A 9 -2.25 4.39 -11.67
C THR A 9 -0.87 3.80 -11.91
N VAL A 10 -0.81 2.65 -12.58
CA VAL A 10 0.44 1.97 -12.91
C VAL A 10 0.54 1.78 -14.42
N GLN A 11 1.76 1.59 -14.92
CA GLN A 11 2.00 1.33 -16.34
C GLN A 11 1.49 -0.04 -16.76
N ASP A 12 1.70 -1.05 -15.90
CA ASP A 12 1.28 -2.42 -16.11
C ASP A 12 1.03 -3.08 -14.76
N PHE A 13 -0.17 -3.65 -14.56
CA PHE A 13 -0.54 -4.22 -13.28
C PHE A 13 0.36 -5.38 -12.87
N ASP A 14 0.68 -6.30 -13.78
CA ASP A 14 1.48 -7.49 -13.43
C ASP A 14 2.90 -7.09 -13.04
N SER A 15 3.50 -6.14 -13.74
CA SER A 15 4.82 -5.60 -13.39
C SER A 15 4.79 -4.89 -12.03
N TRP A 16 3.74 -4.09 -11.78
CA TRP A 16 3.57 -3.42 -10.48
C TRP A 16 3.41 -4.45 -9.36
N LYS A 17 2.61 -5.48 -9.57
CA LYS A 17 2.38 -6.54 -8.58
C LYS A 17 3.69 -7.22 -8.20
N ALA A 18 4.54 -7.53 -9.17
CA ALA A 18 5.86 -8.13 -8.90
C ALA A 18 6.72 -7.23 -8.00
N GLY A 19 6.75 -5.92 -8.28
CA GLY A 19 7.46 -4.95 -7.45
C GLY A 19 6.86 -4.81 -6.06
N PHE A 20 5.53 -4.83 -5.96
CA PHE A 20 4.83 -4.76 -4.68
C PHE A 20 5.16 -5.97 -3.80
N VAL A 21 5.10 -7.16 -4.36
CA VAL A 21 5.47 -8.41 -3.64
C VAL A 21 6.94 -8.37 -3.22
N ALA A 22 7.83 -7.89 -4.07
CA ALA A 22 9.26 -7.79 -3.75
C ALA A 22 9.54 -6.82 -2.59
N HIS A 23 8.68 -5.84 -2.34
CA HIS A 23 8.81 -4.86 -1.24
C HIS A 23 8.18 -5.35 0.07
N ASP A 24 7.85 -6.61 0.20
CA ASP A 24 7.18 -7.19 1.37
C ASP A 24 7.95 -6.94 2.68
N ALA A 25 9.28 -7.07 2.65
CA ALA A 25 10.12 -6.83 3.83
C ALA A 25 9.99 -5.41 4.38
N GLY A 26 9.84 -4.41 3.52
CA GLY A 26 9.62 -3.02 3.92
C GLY A 26 8.31 -2.84 4.68
N ARG A 27 7.23 -3.47 4.21
CA ARG A 27 5.95 -3.44 4.91
C ARG A 27 6.03 -4.12 6.27
N ARG A 28 6.62 -5.31 6.33
CA ARG A 28 6.77 -6.07 7.58
C ARG A 28 7.65 -5.35 8.59
N SER A 29 8.71 -4.68 8.14
CA SER A 29 9.62 -3.95 9.03
C SER A 29 8.93 -2.78 9.73
N HIS A 30 7.86 -2.24 9.15
CA HIS A 30 7.04 -1.19 9.76
C HIS A 30 5.83 -1.75 10.53
N GLY A 31 5.74 -3.07 10.70
CA GLY A 31 4.70 -3.70 11.50
C GLY A 31 3.41 -4.01 10.76
N ALA A 32 3.41 -3.97 9.44
CA ALA A 32 2.23 -4.35 8.66
C ALA A 32 1.83 -5.80 8.98
N THR A 33 0.52 -6.01 9.17
CA THR A 33 -0.04 -7.31 9.54
C THR A 33 -0.67 -8.04 8.38
N GLY A 34 -0.93 -7.36 7.28
CA GLY A 34 -1.50 -7.94 6.07
C GLY A 34 -1.84 -6.85 5.07
N TYR A 35 -2.35 -7.27 3.93
CA TYR A 35 -2.79 -6.32 2.90
C TYR A 35 -3.83 -6.97 1.99
N ARG A 36 -4.55 -6.11 1.27
CA ARG A 36 -5.44 -6.51 0.19
C ARG A 36 -5.25 -5.55 -0.98
N VAL A 37 -5.17 -6.08 -2.19
CA VAL A 37 -5.02 -5.28 -3.40
C VAL A 37 -6.24 -5.48 -4.28
N LEU A 38 -6.82 -4.36 -4.71
CA LEU A 38 -7.89 -4.33 -5.69
C LEU A 38 -7.41 -3.51 -6.89
N HIS A 39 -7.93 -3.82 -8.06
CA HIS A 39 -7.59 -3.02 -9.24
C HIS A 39 -8.73 -3.01 -10.25
N ASP A 40 -8.72 -1.98 -11.07
CA ASP A 40 -9.56 -1.87 -12.25
C ASP A 40 -8.65 -1.42 -13.39
N GLY A 41 -8.27 -2.38 -14.26
CA GLY A 41 -7.24 -2.12 -15.26
C GLY A 41 -5.93 -1.73 -14.59
N ASN A 42 -5.40 -0.58 -14.94
CA ASN A 42 -4.15 -0.05 -14.39
C ASN A 42 -4.35 0.92 -13.21
N VAL A 43 -5.57 1.04 -12.71
CA VAL A 43 -5.83 1.75 -11.44
C VAL A 43 -5.81 0.74 -10.31
N VAL A 44 -4.96 0.98 -9.31
CA VAL A 44 -4.72 0.04 -8.20
C VAL A 44 -5.10 0.71 -6.89
N LEU A 45 -5.75 -0.05 -6.03
CA LEU A 45 -6.03 0.32 -4.65
C LEU A 45 -5.40 -0.73 -3.73
N ALA A 46 -4.33 -0.35 -3.03
CA ALA A 46 -3.69 -1.21 -2.06
C ALA A 46 -4.14 -0.80 -0.65
N LEU A 47 -4.62 -1.75 0.12
CA LEU A 47 -5.06 -1.56 1.50
C LEU A 47 -4.12 -2.36 2.39
N ILE A 48 -3.30 -1.67 3.17
CA ILE A 48 -2.27 -2.28 4.00
C ILE A 48 -2.61 -2.05 5.46
N ASP A 49 -2.69 -3.13 6.23
CA ASP A 49 -3.08 -3.07 7.64
C ASP A 49 -1.87 -2.92 8.54
N PHE A 50 -1.99 -2.02 9.51
CA PHE A 50 -1.01 -1.75 10.54
C PHE A 50 -1.66 -1.80 11.91
N PRO A 51 -0.90 -2.06 13.00
CA PRO A 51 -1.46 -2.09 14.35
C PRO A 51 -1.95 -0.72 14.82
N ASP A 52 -1.34 0.37 14.35
CA ASP A 52 -1.68 1.74 14.76
C ASP A 52 -1.33 2.76 13.66
N ALA A 53 -1.80 3.99 13.86
CA ALA A 53 -1.57 5.09 12.92
C ALA A 53 -0.10 5.51 12.87
N THR A 54 0.63 5.39 13.97
CA THR A 54 2.05 5.74 14.03
C THR A 54 2.87 4.86 13.09
N SER A 55 2.63 3.55 13.11
CA SER A 55 3.29 2.60 12.21
C SER A 55 2.95 2.85 10.74
N ALA A 56 1.68 3.11 10.44
CA ALA A 56 1.23 3.43 9.09
C ALA A 56 1.90 4.71 8.58
N LYS A 57 1.97 5.74 9.42
CA LYS A 57 2.60 7.02 9.07
C LYS A 57 4.10 6.87 8.83
N ALA A 58 4.78 6.08 9.65
CA ALA A 58 6.21 5.80 9.48
C ALA A 58 6.48 5.12 8.13
N PHE A 59 5.63 4.18 7.73
CA PHE A 59 5.75 3.54 6.42
C PHE A 59 5.49 4.52 5.29
N GLU A 60 4.44 5.34 5.38
CA GLU A 60 4.09 6.33 4.36
C GLU A 60 5.24 7.32 4.11
N THR A 61 5.96 7.71 5.14
CA THR A 61 7.05 8.70 5.06
C THR A 61 8.41 8.10 4.81
N ASP A 62 8.52 6.77 4.75
CA ASP A 62 9.80 6.11 4.46
C ASP A 62 10.19 6.37 2.99
N PRO A 63 11.39 6.92 2.74
CA PRO A 63 11.87 7.16 1.37
C PRO A 63 11.91 5.91 0.50
N SER A 64 12.09 4.73 1.08
CA SER A 64 12.11 3.47 0.34
C SER A 64 10.78 3.15 -0.32
N LEU A 65 9.66 3.62 0.24
CA LEU A 65 8.34 3.44 -0.36
C LEU A 65 8.24 4.17 -1.70
N ARG A 66 8.68 5.43 -1.75
CA ARG A 66 8.65 6.22 -2.98
C ARG A 66 9.55 5.58 -4.04
N GLN A 67 10.73 5.12 -3.65
CA GLN A 67 11.65 4.44 -4.55
C GLN A 67 11.04 3.15 -5.09
N ALA A 68 10.37 2.37 -4.24
CA ALA A 68 9.69 1.14 -4.65
C ALA A 68 8.56 1.42 -5.63
N MET A 69 7.77 2.49 -5.40
CA MET A 69 6.70 2.89 -6.31
C MET A 69 7.24 3.29 -7.69
N ASP A 70 8.30 4.09 -7.73
CA ASP A 70 8.93 4.51 -8.97
C ASP A 70 9.46 3.30 -9.75
N ALA A 71 10.13 2.38 -9.07
CA ALA A 71 10.66 1.15 -9.68
C ALA A 71 9.54 0.22 -10.18
N ALA A 72 8.38 0.23 -9.53
CA ALA A 72 7.23 -0.60 -9.91
C ALA A 72 6.35 0.01 -11.01
N GLY A 73 6.69 1.20 -11.51
CA GLY A 73 5.98 1.83 -12.63
C GLY A 73 4.74 2.62 -12.23
N VAL A 74 4.70 3.18 -11.04
CA VAL A 74 3.62 4.08 -10.62
C VAL A 74 3.68 5.37 -11.44
N VAL A 75 2.55 5.78 -12.00
CA VAL A 75 2.40 6.96 -12.84
C VAL A 75 1.74 8.07 -12.05
N GLY A 76 2.34 9.25 -12.07
CA GLY A 76 1.78 10.42 -11.36
C GLY A 76 1.98 10.33 -9.85
N THR A 77 1.18 11.10 -9.12
CA THR A 77 1.23 11.17 -7.66
C THR A 77 0.23 10.21 -7.06
N PRO A 78 0.67 9.26 -6.20
CA PRO A 78 -0.27 8.38 -5.51
C PRO A 78 -1.13 9.15 -4.51
N ASP A 79 -2.38 8.73 -4.37
CA ASP A 79 -3.29 9.22 -3.35
C ASP A 79 -3.19 8.28 -2.14
N ILE A 80 -2.64 8.78 -1.04
CA ILE A 80 -2.35 7.99 0.16
C ILE A 80 -3.16 8.57 1.32
N SER A 81 -3.88 7.69 2.03
CA SER A 81 -4.69 8.08 3.19
C SER A 81 -4.62 7.02 4.28
N ILE A 82 -4.84 7.43 5.51
CA ILE A 82 -4.79 6.58 6.70
C ILE A 82 -6.17 6.55 7.33
N TRP A 83 -6.69 5.36 7.61
CA TRP A 83 -8.05 5.13 8.10
C TRP A 83 -8.02 4.27 9.35
N SER A 84 -8.84 4.63 10.33
CA SER A 84 -9.09 3.80 11.50
C SER A 84 -10.26 2.88 11.22
N GLU A 85 -10.14 1.61 11.61
CA GLU A 85 -11.23 0.66 11.47
C GLU A 85 -12.38 1.03 12.41
N ALA A 86 -13.58 1.14 11.86
CA ALA A 86 -14.79 1.38 12.65
C ALA A 86 -15.41 0.06 13.11
N TYR A 87 -15.68 -0.85 12.18
CA TYR A 87 -16.09 -2.22 12.47
C TYR A 87 -15.96 -3.08 11.22
N GLU A 88 -15.95 -4.38 11.43
CA GLU A 88 -15.87 -5.36 10.35
C GLU A 88 -16.86 -6.49 10.62
N GLU A 89 -17.48 -7.00 9.56
CA GLU A 89 -18.36 -8.15 9.59
C GLU A 89 -18.16 -8.99 8.34
N GLN A 90 -18.16 -10.31 8.50
CA GLN A 90 -18.07 -11.24 7.38
C GLN A 90 -19.39 -11.99 7.23
N TYR A 91 -19.82 -12.11 5.99
CA TYR A 91 -21.04 -12.83 5.67
C TYR A 91 -20.76 -14.28 5.30
#